data_e371a9e77f2126895d57056d59ec9053
#
_entry.id   e371a9e77f2126895d57056d59ec9053
#
_cell.length_a   1.000
_cell.length_b   1.000
_cell.length_c   1.000
_cell.angle_alpha   90.00
_cell.angle_beta   90.00
_cell.angle_gamma   90.00
#
_symmetry.space_group_name_H-M   'P 1'
#
loop_
_entity.id
_entity.type
_entity.pdbx_description
1 polymer ?
#
loop_
_entity_poly.entity_id
_entity_poly.type
_entity_poly.pdbx_seq_one_letter_code
_entity_poly.pdbx_strand_id
1 'polypeptide(L)'
;TFLADYRSYLRFWYDYSFAYRFTAGYSWGNNPQRFFLGGIDNWINRKFATGDIPIESPSDFAFLSTVVPLRGFNYAEQIGSKYSLMNLELRFPLIRYLLTGVLPILFRNVQGVAFVDAGAAWNDNKKLRLFSQNALGNSVSEDLLMGTGVGARLFFLYFLLRFDVAWAYNFATFSKPVFYFSIGADF
;
A
#
# COMPACT_ATOMS: atom_id res chain seq x y z
N THR A 1 7.33 -20.92 5.68
CA THR A 1 6.85 -19.51 5.63
C THR A 1 5.96 -19.23 6.83
N PHE A 2 6.14 -18.09 7.46
CA PHE A 2 5.29 -17.55 8.52
C PHE A 2 4.70 -16.23 8.03
N LEU A 3 3.38 -16.03 8.24
CA LEU A 3 2.67 -14.81 7.91
C LEU A 3 1.84 -14.36 9.11
N ALA A 4 1.91 -13.09 9.45
CA ALA A 4 1.08 -12.46 10.46
C ALA A 4 0.37 -11.26 9.82
N ASP A 5 -0.94 -11.15 10.03
CA ASP A 5 -1.77 -10.03 9.56
C ASP A 5 -2.74 -9.65 10.67
N TYR A 6 -2.54 -8.48 11.25
CA TYR A 6 -3.38 -7.94 12.30
C TYR A 6 -4.08 -6.69 11.79
N ARG A 7 -5.40 -6.64 11.93
CA ARG A 7 -6.24 -5.52 11.48
C ARG A 7 -7.15 -5.08 12.60
N SER A 8 -7.32 -3.78 12.74
CA SER A 8 -8.28 -3.22 13.69
C SER A 8 -8.93 -1.96 13.13
N TYR A 9 -10.17 -1.77 13.53
CA TYR A 9 -11.01 -0.68 13.06
C TYR A 9 -11.63 0.00 14.29
N LEU A 10 -11.29 1.27 14.48
CA LEU A 10 -11.81 2.08 15.59
C LEU A 10 -12.78 3.11 15.03
N ARG A 11 -14.05 2.97 15.36
CA ARG A 11 -15.06 3.98 15.06
C ARG A 11 -15.13 4.97 16.21
N PHE A 12 -14.87 6.26 15.95
CA PHE A 12 -14.81 7.28 17.00
C PHE A 12 -15.86 8.38 16.85
N TRP A 13 -16.47 8.50 15.68
CA TRP A 13 -17.62 9.37 15.45
C TRP A 13 -18.56 8.69 14.45
N TYR A 14 -19.80 9.17 14.31
CA TYR A 14 -20.87 8.52 13.54
C TYR A 14 -20.43 7.85 12.23
N ASP A 15 -19.63 8.56 11.41
CA ASP A 15 -19.19 8.09 10.10
C ASP A 15 -17.67 8.19 9.90
N TYR A 16 -16.93 8.43 11.00
CA TYR A 16 -15.46 8.46 10.99
C TYR A 16 -14.92 7.19 11.62
N SER A 17 -13.93 6.61 10.94
CA SER A 17 -13.22 5.46 11.48
C SER A 17 -11.73 5.55 11.19
N PHE A 18 -10.95 5.01 12.13
CA PHE A 18 -9.53 4.83 11.98
C PHE A 18 -9.27 3.33 11.81
N ALA A 19 -8.67 2.97 10.70
CA ALA A 19 -8.26 1.60 10.40
C ALA A 19 -6.75 1.51 10.48
N TYR A 20 -6.25 0.45 11.09
CA TYR A 20 -4.83 0.15 11.07
C TYR A 20 -4.60 -1.33 10.82
N ARG A 21 -3.57 -1.61 10.06
CA ARG A 21 -3.12 -2.94 9.73
C ARG A 21 -1.62 -3.04 9.97
N PHE A 22 -1.22 -4.12 10.59
CA PHE A 22 0.17 -4.53 10.67
C PHE A 22 0.30 -5.92 10.07
N THR A 23 1.18 -6.08 9.10
CA THR A 23 1.43 -7.38 8.49
C THR A 23 2.93 -7.62 8.36
N ALA A 24 3.34 -8.85 8.61
CA ALA A 24 4.72 -9.29 8.51
C ALA A 24 4.79 -10.69 7.91
N GLY A 25 5.81 -10.94 7.12
CA GLY A 25 6.09 -12.24 6.54
C GLY A 25 7.55 -12.62 6.66
N TYR A 26 7.77 -13.89 6.89
CA TYR A 26 9.09 -14.49 7.00
C TYR A 26 9.10 -15.84 6.28
N SER A 27 9.94 -15.98 5.27
CA SER A 27 10.16 -17.24 4.56
C SER A 27 11.63 -17.61 4.59
N TRP A 28 11.92 -18.89 4.80
CA TRP A 28 13.26 -19.42 4.91
C TRP A 28 13.37 -20.78 4.22
N GLY A 29 14.59 -21.27 4.02
CA GLY A 29 14.90 -22.55 3.37
C GLY A 29 15.70 -22.35 2.10
N ASN A 30 15.86 -23.42 1.33
CA ASN A 30 16.67 -23.40 0.10
C ASN A 30 16.01 -22.55 -1.00
N ASN A 31 14.67 -22.54 -1.06
CA ASN A 31 13.87 -21.75 -2.00
C ASN A 31 12.81 -20.97 -1.22
N PRO A 32 13.19 -19.85 -0.56
CA PRO A 32 12.23 -19.06 0.23
C PRO A 32 11.23 -18.37 -0.69
N GLN A 33 9.99 -18.28 -0.24
CA GLN A 33 8.96 -17.50 -0.90
C GLN A 33 9.36 -16.02 -0.95
N ARG A 34 9.15 -15.37 -2.07
CA ARG A 34 9.44 -13.93 -2.27
C ARG A 34 8.17 -13.11 -2.12
N PHE A 35 8.24 -12.05 -1.35
CA PHE A 35 7.17 -11.09 -1.14
C PHE A 35 7.45 -9.84 -1.95
N PHE A 36 6.43 -9.35 -2.65
CA PHE A 36 6.49 -8.12 -3.42
C PHE A 36 5.87 -7.00 -2.62
N LEU A 37 6.66 -6.01 -2.24
CA LEU A 37 6.22 -4.82 -1.53
C LEU A 37 6.06 -3.67 -2.54
N GLY A 38 4.91 -2.99 -2.50
CA GLY A 38 4.59 -1.87 -3.37
C GLY A 38 3.37 -2.07 -4.24
N GLY A 39 2.70 -0.98 -4.60
CA GLY A 39 1.44 -1.00 -5.34
C GLY A 39 0.22 -1.28 -4.45
N ILE A 40 -0.85 -1.75 -5.06
CA ILE A 40 -2.09 -2.16 -4.38
C ILE A 40 -2.63 -3.46 -4.99
N ASP A 41 -3.48 -4.16 -4.22
CA ASP A 41 -4.21 -5.31 -4.73
C ASP A 41 -5.23 -4.89 -5.80
N ASN A 42 -5.42 -5.75 -6.81
CA ASN A 42 -6.36 -5.54 -7.92
C ASN A 42 -6.18 -4.22 -8.68
N TRP A 43 -4.94 -3.73 -8.75
CA TRP A 43 -4.61 -2.52 -9.47
C TRP A 43 -4.79 -2.69 -10.98
N ILE A 44 -5.74 -1.97 -11.57
CA ILE A 44 -6.10 -2.13 -13.00
C ILE A 44 -5.03 -1.51 -13.91
N ASN A 45 -4.58 -0.30 -13.59
CA ASN A 45 -3.55 0.42 -14.36
C ASN A 45 -2.14 0.16 -13.81
N ARG A 46 -1.83 -1.08 -13.48
CA ARG A 46 -0.59 -1.52 -12.83
C ARG A 46 0.66 -1.09 -13.57
N LYS A 47 1.63 -0.58 -12.80
CA LYS A 47 2.99 -0.27 -13.27
C LYS A 47 3.99 -0.98 -12.37
N PHE A 48 4.96 -1.66 -12.98
CA PHE A 48 6.06 -2.29 -12.28
C PHE A 48 7.21 -1.30 -12.05
N ALA A 49 7.94 -1.44 -10.95
CA ALA A 49 9.06 -0.57 -10.63
C ALA A 49 10.18 -0.66 -11.67
N THR A 50 10.46 -1.86 -12.18
CA THR A 50 11.47 -2.13 -13.20
C THR A 50 10.96 -1.99 -14.65
N GLY A 51 9.67 -1.67 -14.85
CA GLY A 51 9.01 -1.66 -16.15
C GLY A 51 8.47 -3.02 -16.59
N ASP A 52 9.09 -4.10 -16.18
CA ASP A 52 8.72 -5.48 -16.51
C ASP A 52 8.35 -6.28 -15.25
N ILE A 53 7.71 -7.42 -15.45
CA ILE A 53 7.44 -8.36 -14.36
C ILE A 53 8.78 -8.89 -13.86
N PRO A 54 9.13 -8.76 -12.56
CA PRO A 54 10.43 -9.14 -12.03
C PRO A 54 10.56 -10.66 -11.83
N ILE A 55 10.49 -11.41 -12.93
CA ILE A 55 10.58 -12.87 -12.97
C ILE A 55 11.76 -13.22 -13.88
N GLU A 56 12.83 -13.71 -13.28
CA GLU A 56 14.04 -14.10 -14.00
C GLU A 56 14.00 -15.55 -14.49
N SER A 57 13.21 -16.41 -13.81
CA SER A 57 13.13 -17.83 -14.13
C SER A 57 11.71 -18.39 -13.94
N PRO A 58 11.33 -19.48 -14.64
CA PRO A 58 10.04 -20.15 -14.44
C PRO A 58 9.82 -20.66 -13.01
N SER A 59 10.88 -20.97 -12.28
CA SER A 59 10.81 -21.38 -10.88
C SER A 59 10.36 -20.23 -9.96
N ASP A 60 10.60 -18.99 -10.34
CA ASP A 60 10.16 -17.84 -9.57
C ASP A 60 8.64 -17.75 -9.48
N PHE A 61 7.93 -18.19 -10.52
CA PHE A 61 6.46 -18.26 -10.49
C PHE A 61 5.91 -19.15 -9.39
N ALA A 62 6.57 -20.26 -9.10
CA ALA A 62 6.11 -21.21 -8.09
C ALA A 62 6.23 -20.66 -6.65
N PHE A 63 7.10 -19.68 -6.45
CA PHE A 63 7.42 -19.10 -5.13
C PHE A 63 7.01 -17.63 -5.00
N LEU A 64 6.24 -17.09 -5.96
CA LEU A 64 5.67 -15.76 -5.85
C LEU A 64 4.55 -15.73 -4.82
N SER A 65 4.62 -14.78 -3.93
CA SER A 65 3.56 -14.48 -2.99
C SER A 65 2.69 -13.33 -3.47
N THR A 66 1.53 -13.22 -2.83
CA THR A 66 0.67 -12.05 -2.95
C THR A 66 1.43 -10.76 -2.69
N VAL A 67 1.04 -9.74 -3.42
CA VAL A 67 1.55 -8.39 -3.23
C VAL A 67 1.22 -7.90 -1.83
N VAL A 68 2.20 -7.28 -1.22
CA VAL A 68 2.03 -6.57 0.04
C VAL A 68 1.77 -5.10 -0.29
N PRO A 69 0.52 -4.61 -0.12
CA PRO A 69 0.13 -3.30 -0.63
C PRO A 69 0.79 -2.16 0.15
N LEU A 70 1.61 -1.37 -0.55
CA LEU A 70 2.22 -0.13 -0.07
C LEU A 70 2.04 0.96 -1.12
N ARG A 71 1.16 1.91 -0.82
CA ARG A 71 0.78 2.99 -1.74
C ARG A 71 1.86 4.08 -1.80
N GLY A 72 1.96 4.76 -2.93
CA GLY A 72 3.02 5.74 -3.22
C GLY A 72 4.13 5.15 -4.12
N PHE A 73 4.12 3.84 -4.34
CA PHE A 73 5.13 3.10 -5.08
C PHE A 73 4.53 2.27 -6.20
N ASN A 74 5.34 1.95 -7.19
CA ASN A 74 4.97 1.00 -8.22
C ASN A 74 4.90 -0.43 -7.66
N TYR A 75 4.38 -1.33 -8.45
CA TYR A 75 4.28 -2.73 -8.10
C TYR A 75 5.68 -3.37 -8.01
N ALA A 76 5.92 -4.15 -6.94
CA ALA A 76 7.20 -4.80 -6.69
C ALA A 76 8.39 -3.81 -6.55
N GLU A 77 8.19 -2.70 -5.84
CA GLU A 77 9.25 -1.72 -5.56
C GLU A 77 10.40 -2.34 -4.75
N GLN A 78 10.06 -3.20 -3.80
CA GLN A 78 11.02 -4.04 -3.09
C GLN A 78 10.58 -5.49 -3.14
N ILE A 79 11.57 -6.39 -3.18
CA ILE A 79 11.38 -7.83 -3.18
C ILE A 79 12.25 -8.44 -2.09
N GLY A 80 11.65 -9.25 -1.23
CA GLY A 80 12.37 -9.90 -0.15
C GLY A 80 11.73 -11.21 0.30
N SER A 81 12.51 -12.05 0.97
CA SER A 81 12.02 -13.23 1.69
C SER A 81 11.39 -12.90 3.04
N LYS A 82 11.53 -11.64 3.45
CA LYS A 82 10.97 -11.07 4.68
C LYS A 82 10.35 -9.72 4.37
N TYR A 83 9.26 -9.39 5.05
CA TYR A 83 8.69 -8.05 5.00
C TYR A 83 8.02 -7.68 6.32
N SER A 84 7.86 -6.39 6.51
CA SER A 84 7.02 -5.78 7.54
C SER A 84 6.35 -4.57 6.95
N LEU A 85 5.04 -4.43 7.17
CA LEU A 85 4.24 -3.33 6.65
C LEU A 85 3.23 -2.87 7.70
N MET A 86 3.05 -1.58 7.81
CA MET A 86 2.01 -0.91 8.56
C MET A 86 1.20 -0.01 7.63
N ASN A 87 -0.12 -0.13 7.66
CA ASN A 87 -1.04 0.77 6.98
C ASN A 87 -1.92 1.45 8.02
N LEU A 88 -2.05 2.77 7.92
CA LEU A 88 -2.92 3.59 8.74
C LEU A 88 -3.90 4.33 7.84
N GLU A 89 -5.18 4.28 8.12
CA GLU A 89 -6.21 4.97 7.34
C GLU A 89 -7.19 5.71 8.24
N LEU A 90 -7.42 6.96 7.91
CA LEU A 90 -8.54 7.75 8.42
C LEU A 90 -9.63 7.75 7.35
N ARG A 91 -10.80 7.21 7.66
CA ARG A 91 -11.96 7.13 6.78
C ARG A 91 -13.03 8.10 7.22
N PHE A 92 -13.60 8.84 6.28
CA PHE A 92 -14.59 9.88 6.53
C PHE A 92 -15.62 9.99 5.40
N PRO A 93 -16.84 10.48 5.66
CA PRO A 93 -17.89 10.62 4.64
C PRO A 93 -17.59 11.80 3.72
N LEU A 94 -17.05 11.53 2.52
CA LEU A 94 -16.59 12.57 1.60
C LEU A 94 -17.75 13.39 1.02
N ILE A 95 -18.82 12.75 0.55
CA ILE A 95 -19.91 13.44 -0.19
C ILE A 95 -20.96 14.04 0.74
N ARG A 96 -21.12 13.56 1.97
CA ARG A 96 -22.08 14.13 2.91
C ARG A 96 -21.90 15.64 3.13
N TYR A 97 -20.68 16.13 2.95
CA TYR A 97 -20.33 17.54 3.12
C TYR A 97 -20.27 18.33 1.80
N LEU A 98 -20.14 17.66 0.67
CA LEU A 98 -19.94 18.33 -0.61
C LEU A 98 -21.23 18.65 -1.36
N LEU A 99 -22.35 17.95 -1.08
CA LEU A 99 -23.54 18.04 -1.92
C LEU A 99 -24.84 17.89 -1.13
N THR A 100 -25.47 18.99 -0.90
CA THR A 100 -26.88 19.06 -0.48
C THR A 100 -27.79 18.91 -1.71
N GLY A 101 -28.46 17.80 -1.83
CA GLY A 101 -29.80 17.77 -2.43
C GLY A 101 -30.01 17.13 -3.80
N VAL A 102 -29.05 16.93 -4.70
CA VAL A 102 -29.37 16.58 -6.11
C VAL A 102 -28.54 15.46 -6.73
N LEU A 103 -27.86 14.65 -5.96
CA LEU A 103 -27.13 13.52 -6.55
C LEU A 103 -27.95 12.24 -6.56
N PRO A 104 -27.85 11.44 -7.66
CA PRO A 104 -28.40 10.10 -7.70
C PRO A 104 -27.91 9.27 -6.50
N ILE A 105 -28.74 8.36 -6.02
CA ILE A 105 -28.48 7.45 -4.88
C ILE A 105 -27.11 6.75 -4.95
N LEU A 106 -26.58 6.55 -6.15
CA LEU A 106 -25.27 5.95 -6.44
C LEU A 106 -24.09 6.70 -5.81
N PHE A 107 -24.18 8.01 -5.60
CA PHE A 107 -23.09 8.81 -5.06
C PHE A 107 -23.25 9.19 -3.58
N ARG A 108 -24.31 8.72 -2.94
CA ARG A 108 -24.59 9.03 -1.53
C ARG A 108 -23.59 8.44 -0.53
N ASN A 109 -22.88 7.40 -0.92
CA ASN A 109 -21.98 6.62 -0.05
C ASN A 109 -20.52 6.67 -0.50
N VAL A 110 -20.03 7.84 -0.89
CA VAL A 110 -18.60 7.99 -1.18
C VAL A 110 -17.85 8.26 0.12
N GLN A 111 -16.98 7.34 0.48
CA GLN A 111 -16.11 7.46 1.62
C GLN A 111 -14.75 8.02 1.17
N GLY A 112 -14.30 9.08 1.83
CA GLY A 112 -12.94 9.60 1.71
C GLY A 112 -12.00 8.83 2.60
N VAL A 113 -10.76 8.72 2.18
CA VAL A 113 -9.68 8.08 2.92
C VAL A 113 -8.45 8.95 2.88
N ALA A 114 -7.81 9.19 4.02
CA ALA A 114 -6.45 9.71 4.12
C ALA A 114 -5.60 8.62 4.76
N PHE A 115 -4.40 8.37 4.23
CA PHE A 115 -3.61 7.24 4.66
C PHE A 115 -2.11 7.50 4.73
N VAL A 116 -1.44 6.69 5.54
CA VAL A 116 0.01 6.55 5.62
C VAL A 116 0.34 5.07 5.66
N ASP A 117 1.22 4.65 4.77
CA ASP A 117 1.74 3.30 4.67
C ASP A 117 3.26 3.33 4.89
N ALA A 118 3.80 2.43 5.68
CA ALA A 118 5.24 2.31 5.92
C ALA A 118 5.65 0.85 6.00
N GLY A 119 6.70 0.48 5.27
CA GLY A 119 7.15 -0.91 5.25
C GLY A 119 8.51 -1.10 4.61
N ALA A 120 9.04 -2.29 4.75
CA ALA A 120 10.28 -2.73 4.13
C ALA A 120 10.20 -4.21 3.77
N ALA A 121 10.90 -4.60 2.70
CA ALA A 121 11.14 -5.99 2.35
C ALA A 121 12.65 -6.23 2.18
N TRP A 122 13.15 -7.35 2.70
CA TRP A 122 14.57 -7.65 2.68
C TRP A 122 14.86 -9.15 2.61
N ASN A 123 16.08 -9.50 2.28
CA ASN A 123 16.59 -10.85 2.25
C ASN A 123 17.62 -11.09 3.38
N ASP A 124 17.89 -12.34 3.71
CA ASP A 124 18.88 -12.70 4.74
C ASP A 124 20.29 -12.18 4.44
N ASN A 125 20.64 -12.07 3.16
CA ASN A 125 21.97 -11.65 2.72
C ASN A 125 22.22 -10.14 2.84
N LYS A 126 21.18 -9.34 3.13
CA LYS A 126 21.28 -7.88 3.25
C LYS A 126 20.85 -7.44 4.65
N LYS A 127 21.71 -6.72 5.34
CA LYS A 127 21.32 -6.05 6.58
C LYS A 127 20.34 -4.92 6.27
N LEU A 128 19.18 -4.94 6.91
CA LEU A 128 18.18 -3.89 6.80
C LEU A 128 18.75 -2.57 7.34
N ARG A 129 18.75 -1.54 6.51
CA ARG A 129 19.14 -0.17 6.87
C ARG A 129 17.94 0.75 6.66
N LEU A 130 17.26 1.10 7.73
CA LEU A 130 16.06 1.92 7.64
C LEU A 130 16.39 3.33 7.13
N PHE A 131 17.53 3.90 7.54
CA PHE A 131 17.95 5.26 7.21
C PHE A 131 19.43 5.30 6.82
N SER A 132 19.75 6.20 5.91
CA SER A 132 21.13 6.61 5.55
C SER A 132 21.26 8.12 5.56
N GLN A 133 22.47 8.65 5.46
CA GLN A 133 22.71 10.07 5.32
C GLN A 133 23.01 10.39 3.85
N ASN A 134 22.35 11.41 3.31
CA ASN A 134 22.66 11.90 1.98
C ASN A 134 23.93 12.77 2.00
N ALA A 135 24.41 13.20 0.81
CA ALA A 135 25.60 14.05 0.68
C ALA A 135 25.50 15.40 1.42
N LEU A 136 24.31 15.82 1.80
CA LEU A 136 24.03 17.05 2.55
C LEU A 136 23.91 16.80 4.07
N GLY A 137 24.16 15.57 4.54
CA GLY A 137 24.04 15.19 5.95
C GLY A 137 22.61 14.96 6.45
N ASN A 138 21.61 15.06 5.60
CA ASN A 138 20.22 14.80 5.99
C ASN A 138 19.95 13.28 6.03
N SER A 139 19.20 12.83 7.04
CA SER A 139 18.72 11.47 7.12
C SER A 139 17.65 11.25 6.05
N VAL A 140 17.86 10.26 5.19
CA VAL A 140 16.90 9.81 4.18
C VAL A 140 16.61 8.33 4.39
N SER A 141 15.39 7.89 4.00
CA SER A 141 15.06 6.47 4.04
C SER A 141 15.91 5.69 3.01
N GLU A 142 16.44 4.54 3.41
CA GLU A 142 17.18 3.64 2.52
C GLU A 142 16.31 2.44 2.15
N ASP A 143 16.09 1.53 3.08
CA ASP A 143 15.24 0.35 2.86
C ASP A 143 13.80 0.55 3.34
N LEU A 144 13.52 1.60 4.15
CA LEU A 144 12.18 1.92 4.59
C LEU A 144 11.42 2.67 3.50
N LEU A 145 10.38 2.07 2.97
CA LEU A 145 9.44 2.72 2.07
C LEU A 145 8.32 3.36 2.90
N MET A 146 8.01 4.62 2.63
CA MET A 146 6.90 5.32 3.24
C MET A 146 6.08 6.04 2.17
N GLY A 147 4.77 5.80 2.18
CA GLY A 147 3.82 6.42 1.28
C GLY A 147 2.69 7.09 2.04
N THR A 148 2.19 8.19 1.53
CA THR A 148 1.03 8.89 2.06
C THR A 148 0.14 9.35 0.94
N GLY A 149 -1.15 9.51 1.22
CA GLY A 149 -2.06 9.92 0.18
C GLY A 149 -3.49 10.08 0.65
N VAL A 150 -4.33 10.30 -0.34
CA VAL A 150 -5.78 10.42 -0.19
C VAL A 150 -6.48 9.56 -1.21
N GLY A 151 -7.71 9.16 -0.91
CA GLY A 151 -8.48 8.35 -1.83
C GLY A 151 -9.98 8.45 -1.61
N ALA A 152 -10.70 7.83 -2.52
CA ALA A 152 -12.15 7.70 -2.46
C ALA A 152 -12.57 6.24 -2.64
N ARG A 153 -13.57 5.84 -1.88
CA ARG A 153 -14.22 4.54 -1.94
C ARG A 153 -15.67 4.74 -2.34
N LEU A 154 -16.06 4.13 -3.44
CA LEU A 154 -17.41 4.22 -3.97
C LEU A 154 -18.01 2.81 -4.10
N PHE A 155 -19.12 2.56 -3.44
CA PHE A 155 -19.92 1.36 -3.66
C PHE A 155 -20.80 1.58 -4.89
N PHE A 156 -20.51 0.84 -5.95
CA PHE A 156 -21.29 0.83 -7.18
C PHE A 156 -21.87 -0.56 -7.40
N LEU A 157 -23.19 -0.69 -7.25
CA LEU A 157 -23.90 -1.98 -7.24
C LEU A 157 -23.31 -2.93 -6.18
N TYR A 158 -22.56 -3.93 -6.61
CA TYR A 158 -21.91 -4.95 -5.77
C TYR A 158 -20.39 -4.78 -5.69
N PHE A 159 -19.84 -3.75 -6.33
CA PHE A 159 -18.40 -3.54 -6.42
C PHE A 159 -17.97 -2.33 -5.58
N LEU A 160 -16.87 -2.49 -4.88
CA LEU A 160 -16.16 -1.37 -4.27
C LEU A 160 -15.13 -0.83 -5.29
N LEU A 161 -15.37 0.38 -5.78
CA LEU A 161 -14.41 1.11 -6.60
C LEU A 161 -13.50 1.93 -5.70
N ARG A 162 -12.19 1.82 -5.91
CA ARG A 162 -11.17 2.51 -5.14
C ARG A 162 -10.35 3.38 -6.05
N PHE A 163 -10.23 4.65 -5.68
CA PHE A 163 -9.36 5.63 -6.33
C PHE A 163 -8.43 6.19 -5.27
N ASP A 164 -7.12 6.02 -5.46
CA ASP A 164 -6.13 6.58 -4.56
C ASP A 164 -5.11 7.40 -5.33
N VAL A 165 -4.66 8.49 -4.71
CA VAL A 165 -3.52 9.28 -5.14
C VAL A 165 -2.52 9.28 -3.99
N ALA A 166 -1.31 8.82 -4.25
CA ALA A 166 -0.29 8.65 -3.23
C ALA A 166 1.07 9.16 -3.68
N TRP A 167 1.85 9.59 -2.70
CA TRP A 167 3.22 10.06 -2.85
C TRP A 167 4.13 9.22 -1.98
N ALA A 168 5.26 8.79 -2.52
CA ALA A 168 6.35 8.28 -1.71
C ALA A 168 7.03 9.44 -0.97
N TYR A 169 7.43 9.21 0.27
CA TYR A 169 8.14 10.16 1.11
C TYR A 169 9.44 9.53 1.64
N ASN A 170 10.56 10.15 1.38
CA ASN A 170 11.88 9.66 1.78
C ASN A 170 12.48 10.43 2.96
N PHE A 171 11.65 11.09 3.78
CA PHE A 171 12.02 11.97 4.90
C PHE A 171 12.69 13.29 4.51
N ALA A 172 12.87 13.57 3.23
CA ALA A 172 13.37 14.83 2.71
C ALA A 172 12.41 15.44 1.67
N THR A 173 11.92 14.63 0.74
CA THR A 173 11.11 15.06 -0.40
C THR A 173 9.98 14.09 -0.69
N PHE A 174 8.95 14.60 -1.35
CA PHE A 174 7.87 13.78 -1.92
C PHE A 174 8.17 13.44 -3.39
N SER A 175 7.76 12.25 -3.80
CA SER A 175 7.82 11.82 -5.19
C SER A 175 6.75 12.48 -6.07
N LYS A 176 6.77 12.18 -7.36
CA LYS A 176 5.59 12.40 -8.23
C LYS A 176 4.43 11.52 -7.73
N PRO A 177 3.16 11.98 -7.90
CA PRO A 177 2.01 11.20 -7.49
C PRO A 177 1.85 9.92 -8.31
N VAL A 178 1.45 8.85 -7.65
CA VAL A 178 1.02 7.60 -8.27
C VAL A 178 -0.48 7.48 -8.11
N PHE A 179 -1.17 7.19 -9.22
CA PHE A 179 -2.62 7.04 -9.26
C PHE A 179 -2.98 5.57 -9.28
N TYR A 180 -3.88 5.17 -8.40
CA TYR A 180 -4.36 3.81 -8.28
C TYR A 180 -5.85 3.76 -8.56
N PHE A 181 -6.24 2.84 -9.42
CA PHE A 181 -7.62 2.45 -9.61
C PHE A 181 -7.73 0.94 -9.40
N SER A 182 -8.62 0.54 -8.51
CA SER A 182 -8.88 -0.88 -8.26
C SER A 182 -10.35 -1.15 -8.00
N ILE A 183 -10.74 -2.40 -8.23
CA ILE A 183 -12.07 -2.94 -7.95
C ILE A 183 -11.89 -4.09 -6.96
N GLY A 184 -12.59 -4.07 -5.84
CA GLY A 184 -12.52 -5.14 -4.85
C GLY A 184 -12.73 -4.66 -3.43
N ALA A 185 -12.45 -5.53 -2.47
CA ALA A 185 -12.56 -5.23 -1.06
C ALA A 185 -11.41 -4.34 -0.56
N ASP A 186 -11.66 -3.58 0.50
CA ASP A 186 -10.63 -2.93 1.29
C ASP A 186 -9.89 -3.95 2.17
N PHE A 187 -8.72 -3.56 2.68
CA PHE A 187 -7.99 -4.39 3.66
C PHE A 187 -8.68 -4.38 5.02
#